data_958e561efb770cb0e49b3dd666777049
#
_entry.id   958e561efb770cb0e49b3dd666777049
#
_cell.length_a   1.000
_cell.length_b   1.000
_cell.length_c   1.000
_cell.angle_alpha   90.00
_cell.angle_beta   90.00
_cell.angle_gamma   90.00
#
_symmetry.space_group_name_H-M   'P 1'
#
loop_
_entity.id
_entity.type
_entity.pdbx_description
1 polymer ?
#
loop_
_entity_poly.entity_id
_entity_poly.type
_entity_poly.pdbx_seq_one_letter_code
_entity_poly.pdbx_strand_id
1 'polypeptide(L)'
;MLDVVQISEQWNEDEPKLNKLGAEVSSFLRKGLFTKELHPEISYRTKEIQSLIKKIQKKQKTKEYGYNDLRDKLGIRIICPFTSDLDIVDSFLKENFIIRKEEKKKEKIDFNKLDYQSNHYDVSVKEEIIAFDKDFIFEIQVRTMNQHAWANSAHILYYKQDIELPDEMKHRIYRLLSLYELADEEFTKVNDYLKGKKDDLIYNLLRRLEGKLYKYAETDFDREISINNLTILLSFFTENEKNEINENIELFIINNDAKIQHI
;
A
#
# COMPACT_ATOMS: atom_id res chain seq x y z
N MET A 1 17.19 -8.38 32.97
CA MET A 1 17.13 -9.69 32.28
C MET A 1 15.85 -9.69 31.45
N LEU A 2 15.87 -10.17 30.22
CA LEU A 2 14.66 -10.22 29.36
C LEU A 2 13.69 -11.23 30.00
N ASP A 3 12.50 -10.77 30.38
CA ASP A 3 11.44 -11.68 30.85
C ASP A 3 10.61 -12.14 29.63
N VAL A 4 10.97 -13.30 29.09
CA VAL A 4 10.34 -13.89 27.92
C VAL A 4 8.90 -14.29 28.22
N VAL A 5 8.59 -14.69 29.45
CA VAL A 5 7.22 -15.08 29.85
C VAL A 5 6.32 -13.85 29.84
N GLN A 6 6.74 -12.77 30.48
CA GLN A 6 6.00 -11.52 30.52
C GLN A 6 5.76 -10.96 29.11
N ILE A 7 6.78 -11.01 28.23
CA ILE A 7 6.62 -10.58 26.83
C ILE A 7 5.60 -11.45 26.08
N SER A 8 5.61 -12.77 26.34
CA SER A 8 4.67 -13.68 25.68
C SER A 8 3.23 -13.45 26.14
N GLU A 9 3.03 -13.22 27.44
CA GLU A 9 1.70 -12.91 27.97
C GLU A 9 1.18 -11.59 27.39
N GLN A 10 1.99 -10.54 27.38
CA GLN A 10 1.62 -9.25 26.82
C GLN A 10 1.33 -9.34 25.31
N TRP A 11 2.12 -10.13 24.59
CA TRP A 11 1.88 -10.36 23.15
C TRP A 11 0.55 -11.08 22.90
N ASN A 12 0.22 -12.09 23.67
CA ASN A 12 -1.04 -12.83 23.54
C ASN A 12 -2.27 -11.95 23.80
N GLU A 13 -2.14 -10.93 24.65
CA GLU A 13 -3.20 -9.94 24.87
C GLU A 13 -3.30 -8.90 23.75
N ASP A 14 -2.16 -8.52 23.18
CA ASP A 14 -2.09 -7.46 22.17
C ASP A 14 -2.39 -7.98 20.75
N GLU A 15 -1.94 -9.17 20.39
CA GLU A 15 -2.05 -9.70 19.03
C GLU A 15 -3.47 -9.69 18.45
N PRO A 16 -4.53 -10.09 19.17
CA PRO A 16 -5.91 -10.03 18.66
C PRO A 16 -6.35 -8.59 18.37
N LYS A 17 -5.96 -7.63 19.23
CA LYS A 17 -6.27 -6.21 19.05
C LYS A 17 -5.53 -5.65 17.83
N LEU A 18 -4.27 -6.04 17.63
CA LEU A 18 -3.45 -5.62 16.51
C LEU A 18 -3.94 -6.21 15.18
N ASN A 19 -4.40 -7.45 15.19
CA ASN A 19 -5.03 -8.06 14.01
C ASN A 19 -6.31 -7.33 13.61
N LYS A 20 -7.14 -6.94 14.58
CA LYS A 20 -8.33 -6.12 14.33
C LYS A 20 -7.94 -4.76 13.76
N LEU A 21 -6.98 -4.06 14.38
CA LEU A 21 -6.46 -2.78 13.89
C LEU A 21 -5.92 -2.92 12.45
N GLY A 22 -5.15 -3.98 12.18
CA GLY A 22 -4.59 -4.24 10.84
C GLY A 22 -5.68 -4.41 9.78
N ALA A 23 -6.76 -5.11 10.10
CA ALA A 23 -7.90 -5.27 9.21
C ALA A 23 -8.62 -3.93 8.95
N GLU A 24 -8.90 -3.15 10.01
CA GLU A 24 -9.56 -1.85 9.91
C GLU A 24 -8.72 -0.84 9.10
N VAL A 25 -7.42 -0.73 9.40
CA VAL A 25 -6.51 0.15 8.65
C VAL A 25 -6.40 -0.29 7.20
N SER A 26 -6.29 -1.59 6.92
CA SER A 26 -6.21 -2.10 5.54
C SER A 26 -7.49 -1.81 4.75
N SER A 27 -8.66 -1.94 5.37
CA SER A 27 -9.95 -1.57 4.76
C SER A 27 -10.03 -0.08 4.48
N PHE A 28 -9.65 0.76 5.46
CA PHE A 28 -9.61 2.22 5.31
C PHE A 28 -8.67 2.64 4.16
N LEU A 29 -7.44 2.10 4.13
CA LEU A 29 -6.47 2.38 3.07
C LEU A 29 -7.00 1.97 1.69
N ARG A 30 -7.60 0.78 1.59
CA ARG A 30 -8.16 0.27 0.33
C ARG A 30 -9.25 1.20 -0.19
N LYS A 31 -10.21 1.55 0.66
CA LYS A 31 -11.30 2.46 0.29
C LYS A 31 -10.78 3.85 -0.09
N GLY A 32 -9.89 4.42 0.69
CA GLY A 32 -9.36 5.76 0.46
C GLY A 32 -8.47 5.85 -0.78
N LEU A 33 -7.60 4.88 -1.02
CA LEU A 33 -6.74 4.86 -2.21
C LEU A 33 -7.55 4.57 -3.48
N PHE A 34 -8.60 3.77 -3.38
CA PHE A 34 -9.52 3.56 -4.49
C PHE A 34 -10.19 4.86 -4.96
N THR A 35 -10.56 5.77 -4.04
CA THR A 35 -11.09 7.09 -4.42
C THR A 35 -10.06 7.99 -5.12
N LYS A 36 -8.77 7.69 -4.96
CA LYS A 36 -7.67 8.33 -5.69
C LYS A 36 -7.29 7.56 -6.96
N GLU A 37 -8.15 6.59 -7.37
CA GLU A 37 -8.01 5.76 -8.56
C GLU A 37 -6.78 4.83 -8.52
N LEU A 38 -6.35 4.48 -7.34
CA LEU A 38 -5.29 3.51 -7.10
C LEU A 38 -5.88 2.17 -6.65
N HIS A 39 -5.32 1.09 -7.20
CA HIS A 39 -5.69 -0.29 -6.87
C HIS A 39 -4.45 -1.07 -6.34
N PRO A 40 -3.82 -0.63 -5.26
CA PRO A 40 -2.67 -1.34 -4.71
C PRO A 40 -3.10 -2.64 -4.03
N GLU A 41 -2.22 -3.62 -4.02
CA GLU A 41 -2.37 -4.75 -3.12
C GLU A 41 -2.04 -4.30 -1.69
N ILE A 42 -2.99 -4.50 -0.76
CA ILE A 42 -2.82 -4.11 0.64
C ILE A 42 -2.94 -5.35 1.51
N SER A 43 -1.90 -5.60 2.31
CA SER A 43 -1.84 -6.68 3.28
C SER A 43 -1.33 -6.17 4.62
N TYR A 44 -1.67 -6.89 5.70
CA TYR A 44 -1.13 -6.63 7.02
C TYR A 44 -0.66 -7.93 7.67
N ARG A 45 0.21 -7.81 8.62
CA ARG A 45 0.63 -8.92 9.48
C ARG A 45 1.04 -8.42 10.85
N THR A 46 0.75 -9.19 11.87
CA THR A 46 1.40 -9.09 13.17
C THR A 46 2.75 -9.83 13.13
N LYS A 47 3.68 -9.39 13.95
CA LYS A 47 5.01 -9.97 13.98
C LYS A 47 5.00 -11.25 14.82
N GLU A 48 5.66 -12.29 14.35
CA GLU A 48 5.83 -13.53 15.14
C GLU A 48 6.58 -13.27 16.43
N ILE A 49 6.08 -13.84 17.54
CA ILE A 49 6.64 -13.64 18.89
C ILE A 49 8.14 -13.95 18.98
N GLN A 50 8.59 -15.01 18.32
CA GLN A 50 10.02 -15.35 18.29
C GLN A 50 10.87 -14.26 17.65
N SER A 51 10.33 -13.61 16.60
CA SER A 51 10.99 -12.49 15.92
C SER A 51 11.01 -11.23 16.78
N LEU A 52 9.95 -10.99 17.59
CA LEU A 52 9.92 -9.90 18.57
C LEU A 52 11.01 -10.09 19.63
N ILE A 53 11.07 -11.26 20.25
CA ILE A 53 12.07 -11.61 21.27
C ILE A 53 13.49 -11.44 20.73
N LYS A 54 13.78 -12.01 19.55
CA LYS A 54 15.10 -11.87 18.89
C LYS A 54 15.46 -10.41 18.64
N LYS A 55 14.49 -9.58 18.22
CA LYS A 55 14.74 -8.15 17.98
C LYS A 55 15.06 -7.41 19.27
N ILE A 56 14.31 -7.67 20.36
CA ILE A 56 14.57 -7.07 21.66
C ILE A 56 15.98 -7.46 22.13
N GLN A 57 16.30 -8.75 22.14
CA GLN A 57 17.63 -9.25 22.54
C GLN A 57 18.77 -8.61 21.76
N LYS A 58 18.60 -8.47 20.43
CA LYS A 58 19.60 -7.82 19.56
C LYS A 58 19.79 -6.35 19.93
N LYS A 59 18.69 -5.61 20.17
CA LYS A 59 18.74 -4.18 20.51
C LYS A 59 19.28 -3.94 21.92
N GLN A 60 18.98 -4.79 22.88
CA GLN A 60 19.48 -4.70 24.26
C GLN A 60 21.01 -4.82 24.36
N LYS A 61 21.69 -5.36 23.34
CA LYS A 61 23.17 -5.37 23.27
C LYS A 61 23.78 -3.97 23.14
N THR A 62 23.01 -2.99 22.66
CA THR A 62 23.51 -1.64 22.34
C THR A 62 22.82 -0.51 23.10
N LYS A 63 21.59 -0.75 23.60
CA LYS A 63 20.80 0.25 24.34
C LYS A 63 19.73 -0.43 25.18
N GLU A 64 19.17 0.31 26.15
CA GLU A 64 17.94 -0.10 26.81
C GLU A 64 16.80 -0.20 25.79
N TYR A 65 16.12 -1.33 25.73
CA TYR A 65 15.07 -1.61 24.76
C TYR A 65 14.13 -2.70 25.27
N GLY A 66 12.83 -2.43 25.24
CA GLY A 66 11.80 -3.34 25.75
C GLY A 66 10.67 -3.59 24.75
N TYR A 67 9.65 -4.28 25.20
CA TYR A 67 8.47 -4.61 24.40
C TYR A 67 7.73 -3.36 23.87
N ASN A 68 7.64 -2.31 24.68
CA ASN A 68 6.95 -1.06 24.30
C ASN A 68 7.72 -0.22 23.28
N ASP A 69 9.03 -0.46 23.12
CA ASP A 69 9.84 0.24 22.11
C ASP A 69 9.70 -0.36 20.70
N LEU A 70 9.02 -1.51 20.58
CA LEU A 70 8.78 -2.16 19.30
C LEU A 70 7.70 -1.41 18.51
N ARG A 71 8.08 -0.84 17.37
CA ARG A 71 7.18 -0.09 16.46
C ARG A 71 6.61 -0.96 15.34
N ASP A 72 7.21 -2.12 15.10
CA ASP A 72 6.84 -3.05 14.04
C ASP A 72 6.11 -4.31 14.56
N LYS A 73 5.34 -4.15 15.65
CA LYS A 73 4.43 -5.19 16.17
C LYS A 73 3.32 -5.50 15.15
N LEU A 74 2.83 -4.46 14.48
CA LEU A 74 1.93 -4.53 13.34
C LEU A 74 2.64 -3.91 12.13
N GLY A 75 2.65 -4.60 11.01
CA GLY A 75 3.16 -4.12 9.74
C GLY A 75 2.10 -4.17 8.66
N ILE A 76 1.90 -3.06 7.95
CA ILE A 76 1.03 -2.98 6.78
C ILE A 76 1.89 -2.79 5.55
N ARG A 77 1.51 -3.44 4.47
CA ARG A 77 2.21 -3.33 3.20
C ARG A 77 1.26 -2.87 2.12
N ILE A 78 1.68 -1.85 1.37
CA ILE A 78 1.00 -1.30 0.22
C ILE A 78 1.91 -1.53 -0.99
N ILE A 79 1.44 -2.34 -1.94
CA ILE A 79 2.18 -2.68 -3.16
C ILE A 79 1.48 -2.00 -4.32
N CYS A 80 2.15 -1.04 -4.94
CA CYS A 80 1.65 -0.25 -6.06
C CYS A 80 2.12 -0.81 -7.40
N PRO A 81 1.31 -0.74 -8.46
CA PRO A 81 1.73 -1.13 -9.80
C PRO A 81 2.88 -0.28 -10.35
N PHE A 82 2.87 1.05 -10.09
CA PHE A 82 3.76 2.01 -10.73
C PHE A 82 4.45 2.91 -9.71
N THR A 83 5.61 3.48 -10.07
CA THR A 83 6.33 4.42 -9.21
C THR A 83 5.57 5.73 -9.00
N SER A 84 4.82 6.20 -10.01
CA SER A 84 3.96 7.38 -9.90
C SER A 84 2.87 7.26 -8.82
N ASP A 85 2.49 6.05 -8.45
CA ASP A 85 1.48 5.81 -7.43
C ASP A 85 2.02 6.04 -6.00
N LEU A 86 3.35 5.91 -5.81
CA LEU A 86 3.99 6.04 -4.50
C LEU A 86 3.79 7.43 -3.89
N ASP A 87 3.83 8.50 -4.71
CA ASP A 87 3.63 9.87 -4.24
C ASP A 87 2.17 10.15 -3.85
N ILE A 88 1.22 9.51 -4.53
CA ILE A 88 -0.21 9.60 -4.18
C ILE A 88 -0.45 8.91 -2.85
N VAL A 89 0.14 7.72 -2.64
CA VAL A 89 0.07 7.00 -1.36
C VAL A 89 0.74 7.81 -0.25
N ASP A 90 1.92 8.40 -0.50
CA ASP A 90 2.61 9.26 0.47
C ASP A 90 1.73 10.43 0.95
N SER A 91 1.13 11.13 0.00
CA SER A 91 0.21 12.24 0.30
C SER A 91 -1.00 11.76 1.10
N PHE A 92 -1.59 10.63 0.71
CA PHE A 92 -2.72 10.04 1.42
C PHE A 92 -2.37 9.64 2.86
N LEU A 93 -1.19 9.05 3.08
CA LEU A 93 -0.74 8.69 4.43
C LEU A 93 -0.55 9.92 5.30
N LYS A 94 0.05 10.98 4.79
CA LYS A 94 0.26 12.25 5.51
C LYS A 94 -1.05 12.97 5.85
N GLU A 95 -2.04 12.89 4.98
CA GLU A 95 -3.37 13.46 5.23
C GLU A 95 -4.12 12.70 6.34
N ASN A 96 -3.99 11.38 6.42
CA ASN A 96 -4.89 10.54 7.21
C ASN A 96 -4.26 9.91 8.45
N PHE A 97 -2.94 9.91 8.58
CA PHE A 97 -2.21 9.34 9.72
C PHE A 97 -1.32 10.37 10.39
N ILE A 98 -0.92 10.09 11.63
CA ILE A 98 0.11 10.85 12.34
C ILE A 98 1.45 10.20 11.97
N ILE A 99 2.27 10.88 11.16
CA ILE A 99 3.58 10.38 10.79
C ILE A 99 4.56 10.62 11.94
N ARG A 100 5.05 9.55 12.57
CA ARG A 100 6.04 9.58 13.65
C ARG A 100 7.46 9.53 13.12
N LYS A 101 7.67 8.79 12.03
CA LYS A 101 8.95 8.71 11.33
C LYS A 101 8.69 8.36 9.87
N GLU A 102 9.47 8.94 8.99
CA GLU A 102 9.46 8.65 7.57
C GLU A 102 10.90 8.30 7.13
N GLU A 103 11.05 7.16 6.50
CA GLU A 103 12.30 6.76 5.84
C GLU A 103 12.01 6.57 4.36
N LYS A 104 12.22 7.62 3.57
CA LYS A 104 12.31 7.53 2.12
C LYS A 104 13.75 7.22 1.76
N LYS A 105 13.99 6.08 1.19
CA LYS A 105 15.32 5.78 0.66
C LYS A 105 15.50 6.61 -0.60
N LYS A 106 16.39 7.61 -0.49
CA LYS A 106 16.71 8.57 -1.56
C LYS A 106 17.37 7.88 -2.75
N GLU A 107 17.20 8.50 -3.91
CA GLU A 107 17.71 8.22 -5.26
C GLU A 107 19.23 7.93 -5.42
N LYS A 108 20.01 7.94 -4.35
CA LYS A 108 21.41 7.52 -4.42
C LYS A 108 21.51 6.05 -4.04
N ILE A 109 21.62 5.23 -5.08
CA ILE A 109 22.05 3.85 -4.97
C ILE A 109 23.42 3.88 -4.29
N ASP A 110 23.47 3.44 -3.05
CA ASP A 110 24.72 3.06 -2.43
C ASP A 110 25.09 1.70 -3.01
N PHE A 111 25.98 1.69 -3.99
CA PHE A 111 26.45 0.47 -4.66
C PHE A 111 27.05 -0.57 -3.69
N ASN A 112 27.29 -0.19 -2.44
CA ASN A 112 27.71 -1.10 -1.37
C ASN A 112 26.52 -1.72 -0.61
N LYS A 113 25.29 -1.26 -0.87
CA LYS A 113 24.08 -1.81 -0.27
C LYS A 113 23.13 -2.26 -1.36
N LEU A 114 22.93 -3.56 -1.45
CA LEU A 114 21.95 -4.20 -2.36
C LEU A 114 20.50 -3.91 -1.92
N ASP A 115 20.22 -2.66 -1.60
CA ASP A 115 18.94 -2.21 -1.06
C ASP A 115 18.11 -1.55 -2.16
N TYR A 116 17.19 -2.30 -2.74
CA TYR A 116 16.13 -1.71 -3.55
C TYR A 116 15.08 -1.04 -2.67
N GLN A 117 14.71 0.14 -3.04
CA GLN A 117 14.08 1.12 -2.19
C GLN A 117 12.62 0.76 -1.85
N SER A 118 12.26 0.84 -0.58
CA SER A 118 10.87 0.91 -0.13
C SER A 118 10.73 2.09 0.82
N ASN A 119 9.59 2.78 0.76
CA ASN A 119 9.29 3.84 1.72
C ASN A 119 8.73 3.21 2.98
N HIS A 120 9.28 3.56 4.14
CA HIS A 120 8.84 3.07 5.45
C HIS A 120 8.31 4.24 6.27
N TYR A 121 7.14 4.05 6.84
CA TYR A 121 6.47 5.02 7.70
C TYR A 121 6.16 4.38 9.03
N ASP A 122 6.70 4.94 10.13
CA ASP A 122 6.19 4.68 11.46
C ASP A 122 5.02 5.64 11.69
N VAL A 123 3.83 5.12 11.86
CA VAL A 123 2.60 5.92 11.95
C VAL A 123 1.77 5.57 13.17
N SER A 124 0.90 6.51 13.56
CA SER A 124 -0.20 6.28 14.50
C SER A 124 -1.51 6.67 13.82
N VAL A 125 -2.62 6.07 14.25
CA VAL A 125 -3.95 6.45 13.77
C VAL A 125 -4.37 7.81 14.32
N LYS A 126 -5.24 8.51 13.59
CA LYS A 126 -6.02 9.63 14.12
C LYS A 126 -7.29 9.05 14.72
N GLU A 127 -7.58 9.35 15.99
CA GLU A 127 -8.72 8.77 16.73
C GLU A 127 -10.07 9.03 16.06
N GLU A 128 -10.19 10.16 15.34
CA GLU A 128 -11.37 10.52 14.56
C GLU A 128 -11.59 9.64 13.32
N ILE A 129 -10.56 8.92 12.86
CA ILE A 129 -10.62 8.04 11.68
C ILE A 129 -10.78 6.58 12.12
N ILE A 130 -9.94 6.14 13.07
CA ILE A 130 -9.96 4.76 13.59
C ILE A 130 -9.84 4.83 15.10
N ALA A 131 -10.81 4.27 15.82
CA ALA A 131 -10.87 4.25 17.28
C ALA A 131 -9.81 3.28 17.85
N PHE A 132 -8.59 3.76 18.01
CA PHE A 132 -7.48 3.05 18.62
C PHE A 132 -6.54 4.03 19.35
N ASP A 133 -5.63 3.51 20.18
CA ASP A 133 -4.65 4.31 20.89
C ASP A 133 -3.76 5.09 19.92
N LYS A 134 -3.85 6.42 19.97
CA LYS A 134 -3.07 7.37 19.14
C LYS A 134 -1.57 7.33 19.40
N ASP A 135 -1.14 6.81 20.54
CA ASP A 135 0.27 6.68 20.88
C ASP A 135 0.86 5.33 20.42
N PHE A 136 -0.02 4.39 19.98
CA PHE A 136 0.43 3.15 19.38
C PHE A 136 1.04 3.41 17.99
N ILE A 137 2.29 2.98 17.82
CA ILE A 137 3.04 3.16 16.57
C ILE A 137 3.14 1.82 15.85
N PHE A 138 2.84 1.83 14.55
CA PHE A 138 3.00 0.67 13.66
C PHE A 138 3.65 1.09 12.33
N GLU A 139 4.15 0.10 11.59
CA GLU A 139 4.88 0.33 10.35
C GLU A 139 3.96 0.19 9.13
N ILE A 140 4.02 1.16 8.20
CA ILE A 140 3.49 1.02 6.84
C ILE A 140 4.66 1.01 5.86
N GLN A 141 4.74 -0.03 5.04
CA GLN A 141 5.72 -0.17 3.96
C GLN A 141 5.04 0.06 2.63
N VAL A 142 5.55 1.02 1.85
CA VAL A 142 5.03 1.35 0.52
C VAL A 142 6.11 1.04 -0.51
N ARG A 143 5.76 0.26 -1.52
CA ARG A 143 6.70 -0.18 -2.56
C ARG A 143 5.97 -0.53 -3.85
N THR A 144 6.72 -0.59 -4.97
CA THR A 144 6.19 -1.14 -6.22
C THR A 144 6.16 -2.67 -6.20
N MET A 145 5.49 -3.28 -7.19
CA MET A 145 5.54 -4.74 -7.41
C MET A 145 6.97 -5.23 -7.62
N ASN A 146 7.77 -4.49 -8.40
CA ASN A 146 9.15 -4.84 -8.68
C ASN A 146 10.03 -4.69 -7.43
N GLN A 147 9.85 -3.63 -6.65
CA GLN A 147 10.49 -3.46 -5.34
C GLN A 147 10.11 -4.58 -4.37
N HIS A 148 8.87 -5.03 -4.40
CA HIS A 148 8.41 -6.15 -3.58
C HIS A 148 9.04 -7.47 -4.00
N ALA A 149 9.07 -7.77 -5.30
CA ALA A 149 9.69 -8.98 -5.84
C ALA A 149 11.19 -9.03 -5.52
N TRP A 150 11.89 -7.90 -5.72
CA TRP A 150 13.29 -7.77 -5.33
C TRP A 150 13.51 -8.04 -3.84
N ALA A 151 12.76 -7.35 -2.95
CA ALA A 151 12.93 -7.50 -1.51
C ALA A 151 12.73 -8.95 -1.03
N ASN A 152 11.78 -9.67 -1.62
CA ASN A 152 11.55 -11.09 -1.31
C ASN A 152 12.72 -11.96 -1.80
N SER A 153 13.20 -11.75 -3.03
CA SER A 153 14.31 -12.49 -3.61
C SER A 153 15.63 -12.22 -2.87
N ALA A 154 15.92 -10.95 -2.61
CA ALA A 154 17.13 -10.54 -1.89
C ALA A 154 17.17 -11.10 -0.47
N HIS A 155 16.02 -11.17 0.22
CA HIS A 155 15.94 -11.77 1.55
C HIS A 155 16.31 -13.27 1.55
N ILE A 156 15.92 -13.99 0.51
CA ILE A 156 16.25 -15.43 0.36
C ILE A 156 17.71 -15.62 -0.04
N LEU A 157 18.18 -14.82 -1.00
CA LEU A 157 19.50 -15.00 -1.62
C LEU A 157 20.64 -14.44 -0.80
N TYR A 158 20.41 -13.38 -0.05
CA TYR A 158 21.48 -12.60 0.58
C TYR A 158 21.36 -12.55 2.11
N TYR A 159 20.19 -12.24 2.67
CA TYR A 159 20.06 -11.99 4.12
C TYR A 159 19.94 -13.24 4.99
N LYS A 160 19.54 -14.38 4.42
CA LYS A 160 19.41 -15.65 5.18
C LYS A 160 20.66 -16.54 5.11
N GLN A 161 21.66 -16.15 4.33
CA GLN A 161 22.86 -16.97 4.17
C GLN A 161 24.02 -16.30 4.89
N ASP A 162 24.59 -16.98 5.89
CA ASP A 162 25.85 -16.57 6.56
C ASP A 162 27.09 -16.80 5.64
N ILE A 163 26.88 -16.79 4.32
CA ILE A 163 27.94 -17.06 3.32
C ILE A 163 28.24 -15.77 2.59
N GLU A 164 29.49 -15.35 2.60
CA GLU A 164 29.95 -14.24 1.77
C GLU A 164 29.95 -14.63 0.29
N LEU A 165 29.18 -13.88 -0.52
CA LEU A 165 29.07 -14.15 -1.96
C LEU A 165 30.35 -13.73 -2.68
N PRO A 166 30.85 -14.55 -3.63
CA PRO A 166 31.89 -14.15 -4.57
C PRO A 166 31.48 -12.90 -5.38
N ASP A 167 32.45 -12.10 -5.81
CA ASP A 167 32.18 -10.86 -6.53
C ASP A 167 31.40 -11.07 -7.84
N GLU A 168 31.64 -12.19 -8.53
CA GLU A 168 30.85 -12.54 -9.71
C GLU A 168 29.36 -12.68 -9.38
N MET A 169 29.00 -13.28 -8.25
CA MET A 169 27.61 -13.43 -7.83
C MET A 169 27.03 -12.09 -7.38
N LYS A 170 27.81 -11.25 -6.69
CA LYS A 170 27.40 -9.87 -6.38
C LYS A 170 27.09 -9.09 -7.66
N HIS A 171 27.94 -9.19 -8.70
CA HIS A 171 27.66 -8.58 -10.01
C HIS A 171 26.36 -9.05 -10.65
N ARG A 172 26.02 -10.34 -10.55
CA ARG A 172 24.74 -10.87 -11.04
C ARG A 172 23.57 -10.27 -10.31
N ILE A 173 23.68 -10.12 -8.99
CA ILE A 173 22.63 -9.50 -8.15
C ILE A 173 22.44 -8.02 -8.53
N TYR A 174 23.52 -7.25 -8.76
CA TYR A 174 23.42 -5.86 -9.22
C TYR A 174 22.73 -5.73 -10.57
N ARG A 175 22.99 -6.64 -11.51
CA ARG A 175 22.29 -6.65 -12.81
C ARG A 175 20.79 -6.89 -12.63
N LEU A 176 20.42 -7.83 -11.76
CA LEU A 176 19.00 -8.08 -11.44
C LEU A 176 18.34 -6.85 -10.80
N LEU A 177 19.02 -6.19 -9.88
CA LEU A 177 18.54 -4.95 -9.28
C LEU A 177 18.25 -3.89 -10.35
N SER A 178 19.22 -3.65 -11.24
CA SER A 178 19.07 -2.68 -12.34
C SER A 178 17.93 -3.05 -13.31
N LEU A 179 17.67 -4.35 -13.53
CA LEU A 179 16.54 -4.79 -14.36
C LEU A 179 15.18 -4.47 -13.69
N TYR A 180 15.06 -4.65 -12.38
CA TYR A 180 13.85 -4.30 -11.65
C TYR A 180 13.61 -2.77 -11.65
N GLU A 181 14.67 -1.97 -11.49
CA GLU A 181 14.60 -0.50 -11.59
C GLU A 181 14.16 -0.07 -12.98
N LEU A 182 14.77 -0.62 -14.03
CA LEU A 182 14.38 -0.34 -15.41
C LEU A 182 12.94 -0.74 -15.69
N ALA A 183 12.49 -1.88 -15.18
CA ALA A 183 11.12 -2.33 -15.35
C ALA A 183 10.12 -1.35 -14.69
N ASP A 184 10.42 -0.85 -13.48
CA ASP A 184 9.58 0.15 -12.82
C ASP A 184 9.48 1.45 -13.64
N GLU A 185 10.62 1.91 -14.19
CA GLU A 185 10.64 3.12 -15.04
C GLU A 185 9.82 2.94 -16.32
N GLU A 186 10.01 1.82 -17.03
CA GLU A 186 9.34 1.58 -18.30
C GLU A 186 7.84 1.33 -18.11
N PHE A 187 7.42 0.57 -17.10
CA PHE A 187 6.00 0.41 -16.77
C PHE A 187 5.33 1.74 -16.41
N THR A 188 6.03 2.59 -15.67
CA THR A 188 5.51 3.92 -15.31
C THR A 188 5.35 4.80 -16.55
N LYS A 189 6.34 4.84 -17.46
CA LYS A 189 6.26 5.59 -18.73
C LYS A 189 5.08 5.13 -19.59
N VAL A 190 4.90 3.80 -19.72
CA VAL A 190 3.76 3.25 -20.49
C VAL A 190 2.45 3.63 -19.84
N ASN A 191 2.32 3.53 -18.52
CA ASN A 191 1.12 3.92 -17.79
C ASN A 191 0.82 5.41 -17.93
N ASP A 192 1.82 6.28 -17.84
CA ASP A 192 1.65 7.72 -17.98
C ASP A 192 1.25 8.11 -19.42
N TYR A 193 1.81 7.43 -20.43
CA TYR A 193 1.37 7.57 -21.82
C TYR A 193 -0.11 7.16 -21.99
N LEU A 194 -0.50 6.03 -21.39
CA LEU A 194 -1.88 5.56 -21.44
C LEU A 194 -2.82 6.52 -20.67
N LYS A 195 -2.40 7.04 -19.52
CA LYS A 195 -3.16 8.06 -18.78
C LYS A 195 -3.38 9.33 -19.62
N GLY A 196 -2.38 9.77 -20.37
CA GLY A 196 -2.49 10.94 -21.28
C GLY A 196 -3.35 10.70 -22.52
N LYS A 197 -3.67 9.44 -22.86
CA LYS A 197 -4.57 9.10 -23.99
C LYS A 197 -6.04 8.95 -23.56
N LYS A 198 -6.35 9.07 -22.28
CA LYS A 198 -7.67 8.76 -21.72
C LYS A 198 -8.65 9.94 -21.74
N ASP A 199 -8.75 10.65 -22.86
CA ASP A 199 -9.88 11.55 -23.16
C ASP A 199 -11.15 10.79 -23.61
N ASP A 200 -11.16 9.45 -23.48
CA ASP A 200 -12.30 8.63 -23.81
C ASP A 200 -13.37 8.75 -22.70
N LEU A 201 -14.53 9.29 -23.09
CA LEU A 201 -15.69 9.47 -22.23
C LEU A 201 -16.08 8.17 -21.50
N ILE A 202 -16.06 7.03 -22.21
CA ILE A 202 -16.42 5.71 -21.66
C ILE A 202 -15.49 5.36 -20.53
N TYR A 203 -14.18 5.53 -20.71
CA TYR A 203 -13.19 5.20 -19.72
C TYR A 203 -13.30 6.07 -18.46
N ASN A 204 -13.54 7.38 -18.66
CA ASN A 204 -13.71 8.31 -17.54
C ASN A 204 -14.98 8.02 -16.74
N LEU A 205 -16.08 7.71 -17.43
CA LEU A 205 -17.33 7.31 -16.79
C LEU A 205 -17.20 6.00 -16.02
N LEU A 206 -16.62 4.98 -16.65
CA LEU A 206 -16.36 3.67 -15.99
C LEU A 206 -15.62 3.86 -14.69
N ARG A 207 -14.51 4.57 -14.73
CA ARG A 207 -13.65 4.83 -13.57
C ARG A 207 -14.37 5.55 -12.44
N ARG A 208 -15.20 6.54 -12.76
CA ARG A 208 -16.01 7.26 -11.76
C ARG A 208 -17.07 6.35 -11.14
N LEU A 209 -17.75 5.55 -11.94
CA LEU A 209 -18.77 4.61 -11.47
C LEU A 209 -18.15 3.51 -10.61
N GLU A 210 -17.04 2.92 -11.02
CA GLU A 210 -16.29 1.95 -10.23
C GLU A 210 -15.91 2.52 -8.86
N GLY A 211 -15.36 3.75 -8.81
CA GLY A 211 -15.00 4.41 -7.56
C GLY A 211 -16.17 4.61 -6.60
N LYS A 212 -17.32 4.95 -7.13
CA LYS A 212 -18.54 5.13 -6.31
C LYS A 212 -19.15 3.80 -5.85
N LEU A 213 -19.27 2.82 -6.75
CA LEU A 213 -19.80 1.51 -6.40
C LEU A 213 -18.92 0.75 -5.41
N TYR A 214 -17.59 0.82 -5.55
CA TYR A 214 -16.69 0.21 -4.57
C TYR A 214 -16.87 0.79 -3.16
N LYS A 215 -17.19 2.09 -3.04
CA LYS A 215 -17.51 2.72 -1.76
C LYS A 215 -18.71 2.05 -1.06
N TYR A 216 -19.69 1.55 -1.83
CA TYR A 216 -20.92 0.99 -1.30
C TYR A 216 -20.93 -0.54 -1.21
N ALA A 217 -20.38 -1.23 -2.21
CA ALA A 217 -20.54 -2.67 -2.38
C ALA A 217 -19.28 -3.50 -2.07
N GLU A 218 -18.09 -2.91 -2.00
CA GLU A 218 -16.80 -3.60 -1.77
C GLU A 218 -16.55 -4.81 -2.71
N THR A 219 -17.16 -4.80 -3.91
CA THR A 219 -17.07 -5.90 -4.87
C THR A 219 -16.20 -5.52 -6.07
N ASP A 220 -15.56 -6.52 -6.66
CA ASP A 220 -14.86 -6.37 -7.93
C ASP A 220 -15.88 -6.29 -9.08
N PHE A 221 -15.50 -5.54 -10.13
CA PHE A 221 -16.30 -5.34 -11.34
C PHE A 221 -15.67 -6.07 -12.51
N ASP A 222 -16.53 -6.68 -13.32
CA ASP A 222 -16.12 -7.12 -14.64
C ASP A 222 -16.05 -5.89 -15.58
N ARG A 223 -14.81 -5.43 -15.81
CA ARG A 223 -14.56 -4.24 -16.62
C ARG A 223 -14.98 -4.40 -18.07
N GLU A 224 -14.87 -5.58 -18.64
CA GLU A 224 -15.24 -5.85 -20.02
C GLU A 224 -16.75 -5.71 -20.20
N ILE A 225 -17.52 -6.31 -19.30
CA ILE A 225 -18.99 -6.18 -19.27
C ILE A 225 -19.39 -4.71 -19.05
N SER A 226 -18.73 -4.02 -18.13
CA SER A 226 -19.03 -2.62 -17.83
C SER A 226 -18.75 -1.69 -19.00
N ILE A 227 -17.62 -1.87 -19.71
CA ILE A 227 -17.28 -1.12 -20.92
C ILE A 227 -18.33 -1.35 -22.02
N ASN A 228 -18.70 -2.60 -22.26
CA ASN A 228 -19.70 -2.95 -23.25
C ASN A 228 -21.06 -2.31 -22.94
N ASN A 229 -21.50 -2.37 -21.68
CA ASN A 229 -22.75 -1.77 -21.24
C ASN A 229 -22.74 -0.24 -21.37
N LEU A 230 -21.65 0.43 -20.97
CA LEU A 230 -21.47 1.87 -21.13
C LEU A 230 -21.44 2.27 -22.60
N THR A 231 -20.78 1.50 -23.45
CA THR A 231 -20.74 1.75 -24.91
C THR A 231 -22.14 1.72 -25.51
N ILE A 232 -22.92 0.70 -25.16
CA ILE A 232 -24.32 0.58 -25.60
C ILE A 232 -25.15 1.76 -25.07
N LEU A 233 -25.04 2.04 -23.76
CA LEU A 233 -25.77 3.14 -23.13
C LEU A 233 -25.47 4.47 -23.82
N LEU A 234 -24.20 4.81 -24.04
CA LEU A 234 -23.76 6.06 -24.64
C LEU A 234 -24.15 6.17 -26.13
N SER A 235 -24.43 5.06 -26.79
CA SER A 235 -24.91 5.09 -28.18
C SER A 235 -26.31 5.68 -28.31
N PHE A 236 -27.09 5.77 -27.24
CA PHE A 236 -28.43 6.41 -27.23
C PHE A 236 -28.38 7.91 -26.97
N PHE A 237 -27.23 8.48 -26.65
CA PHE A 237 -27.08 9.92 -26.37
C PHE A 237 -26.47 10.68 -27.55
N THR A 238 -26.93 11.91 -27.78
CA THR A 238 -26.29 12.83 -28.68
C THR A 238 -24.96 13.33 -28.14
N GLU A 239 -24.09 13.90 -28.98
CA GLU A 239 -22.79 14.45 -28.55
C GLU A 239 -22.93 15.56 -27.49
N ASN A 240 -23.98 16.38 -27.55
CA ASN A 240 -24.26 17.41 -26.55
C ASN A 240 -24.63 16.80 -25.20
N GLU A 241 -25.48 15.77 -25.18
CA GLU A 241 -25.86 15.05 -23.97
C GLU A 241 -24.68 14.31 -23.35
N LYS A 242 -23.77 13.75 -24.16
CA LYS A 242 -22.55 13.09 -23.67
C LYS A 242 -21.64 14.06 -22.92
N ASN A 243 -21.57 15.33 -23.33
CA ASN A 243 -20.76 16.35 -22.65
C ASN A 243 -21.31 16.68 -21.24
N GLU A 244 -22.63 16.60 -21.06
CA GLU A 244 -23.30 16.87 -19.79
C GLU A 244 -23.41 15.64 -18.87
N ILE A 245 -23.19 14.45 -19.43
CA ILE A 245 -23.47 13.18 -18.72
C ILE A 245 -22.62 13.03 -17.44
N ASN A 246 -21.40 13.56 -17.45
CA ASN A 246 -20.49 13.50 -16.28
C ASN A 246 -21.06 14.28 -15.09
N GLU A 247 -21.61 15.47 -15.32
CA GLU A 247 -22.20 16.29 -14.25
C GLU A 247 -23.53 15.70 -13.79
N ASN A 248 -24.35 15.22 -14.71
CA ASN A 248 -25.63 14.60 -14.43
C ASN A 248 -25.49 13.31 -13.60
N ILE A 249 -24.48 12.48 -13.86
CA ILE A 249 -24.22 11.26 -13.07
C ILE A 249 -23.76 11.61 -11.64
N GLU A 250 -22.91 12.61 -11.48
CA GLU A 250 -22.49 13.07 -10.15
C GLU A 250 -23.69 13.56 -9.32
N LEU A 251 -24.52 14.40 -9.91
CA LEU A 251 -25.74 14.90 -9.27
C LEU A 251 -26.71 13.78 -8.92
N PHE A 252 -26.87 12.79 -9.83
CA PHE A 252 -27.72 11.64 -9.56
C PHE A 252 -27.22 10.83 -8.37
N ILE A 253 -25.92 10.54 -8.30
CA ILE A 253 -25.32 9.77 -7.21
C ILE A 253 -25.46 10.54 -5.88
N ILE A 254 -25.16 11.84 -5.85
CA ILE A 254 -25.29 12.68 -4.67
C ILE A 254 -26.74 12.68 -4.16
N ASN A 255 -27.70 12.87 -5.05
CA ASN A 255 -29.12 12.95 -4.69
C ASN A 255 -29.73 11.62 -4.28
N ASN A 256 -29.08 10.49 -4.61
CA ASN A 256 -29.57 9.14 -4.30
C ASN A 256 -28.63 8.35 -3.39
N ASP A 257 -27.65 8.99 -2.76
CA ASP A 257 -26.62 8.34 -1.92
C ASP A 257 -27.26 7.39 -0.87
N ALA A 258 -28.24 7.86 -0.15
CA ALA A 258 -28.93 7.06 0.87
C ALA A 258 -29.69 5.83 0.31
N LYS A 259 -30.18 5.89 -0.94
CA LYS A 259 -30.84 4.77 -1.59
C LYS A 259 -29.85 3.74 -2.12
N ILE A 260 -28.71 4.21 -2.63
CA ILE A 260 -27.64 3.37 -3.16
C ILE A 260 -26.98 2.56 -2.04
N GLN A 261 -26.90 3.11 -0.83
CA GLN A 261 -26.34 2.43 0.35
C GLN A 261 -27.19 1.22 0.82
N HIS A 262 -28.44 1.10 0.35
CA HIS A 262 -29.36 0.02 0.74
C HIS A 262 -29.52 -1.07 -0.35
N ILE A 263 -28.79 -0.99 -1.46
CA ILE A 263 -28.71 -2.01 -2.50
C ILE A 263 -27.55 -2.95 -2.23
#